data_c6012fc30280599c76c72c7c9f30864f
#
_entry.id   c6012fc30280599c76c72c7c9f30864f
#
_cell.length_a   1.000
_cell.length_b   1.000
_cell.length_c   1.000
_cell.angle_alpha   90.00
_cell.angle_beta   90.00
_cell.angle_gamma   90.00
#
_symmetry.space_group_name_H-M   'P 1'
#
loop_
_entity.id
_entity.type
_entity.pdbx_description
1 polymer ?
#
loop_
_entity_poly.entity_id
_entity_poly.type
_entity_poly.pdbx_seq_one_letter_code
_entity_poly.pdbx_strand_id
1 'polypeptide(L)'
;ARGHEVTAIARHTKDLPTNSHLHIALGDVTDIDWLAQTLKGVDAVISAFNPGWTDPDLYANFVKGSNAILKAVEKSGVKRFLVVGGAGSLEVAPGVELIDTPQFPAEIRPGAQGARELRDALRASSSLDWTVLSPAAMLAPGQRTGNFRLGTTSLLMNGDAPANISVEDLAVAILNEIEQPQFIKQQFTAAY
;
A
#
# COMPACT_ATOMS: atom_id res chain seq x y z
N ALA A 1 -16.99 3.51 -8.54
CA ALA A 1 -17.74 2.77 -9.50
C ALA A 1 -18.29 1.40 -9.01
N ARG A 2 -17.87 0.92 -7.82
CA ARG A 2 -18.42 -0.31 -7.21
C ARG A 2 -19.40 -0.03 -6.06
N GLY A 3 -19.80 1.23 -5.86
CA GLY A 3 -20.81 1.61 -4.84
C GLY A 3 -20.29 1.83 -3.43
N HIS A 4 -18.97 1.89 -3.25
CA HIS A 4 -18.38 2.22 -1.93
C HIS A 4 -18.46 3.71 -1.63
N GLU A 5 -18.71 4.04 -0.37
CA GLU A 5 -18.45 5.36 0.19
C GLU A 5 -16.98 5.45 0.59
N VAL A 6 -16.28 6.46 0.09
CA VAL A 6 -14.85 6.62 0.28
C VAL A 6 -14.54 7.92 0.98
N THR A 7 -13.76 7.86 2.06
CA THR A 7 -13.16 9.05 2.66
C THR A 7 -11.69 9.13 2.26
N ALA A 8 -11.36 10.07 1.40
CA ALA A 8 -9.98 10.34 1.01
C ALA A 8 -9.32 11.27 2.04
N ILE A 9 -8.22 10.82 2.62
CA ILE A 9 -7.42 11.58 3.57
C ILE A 9 -6.24 12.19 2.80
N ALA A 10 -6.13 13.50 2.81
CA ALA A 10 -5.10 14.24 2.09
C ALA A 10 -4.73 15.54 2.81
N ARG A 11 -3.54 16.07 2.55
CA ARG A 11 -3.11 17.38 3.06
C ARG A 11 -3.71 18.55 2.27
N HIS A 12 -4.12 18.30 1.04
CA HIS A 12 -4.76 19.29 0.14
C HIS A 12 -5.67 18.57 -0.87
N THR A 13 -6.60 19.33 -1.45
CA THR A 13 -7.61 18.80 -2.41
C THR A 13 -7.16 18.78 -3.87
N LYS A 14 -5.99 19.33 -4.18
CA LYS A 14 -5.47 19.36 -5.53
C LYS A 14 -5.43 17.93 -6.07
N ASP A 15 -5.93 17.74 -7.28
CA ASP A 15 -5.93 16.46 -7.99
C ASP A 15 -6.94 15.39 -7.49
N LEU A 16 -7.81 15.71 -6.53
CA LEU A 16 -8.87 14.80 -6.12
C LEU A 16 -10.11 14.96 -7.03
N PRO A 17 -10.70 13.85 -7.52
CA PRO A 17 -11.90 13.92 -8.35
C PRO A 17 -13.11 14.36 -7.51
N THR A 18 -14.09 14.98 -8.18
CA THR A 18 -15.39 15.26 -7.56
C THR A 18 -16.33 14.10 -7.81
N ASN A 19 -16.86 13.50 -6.74
CA ASN A 19 -17.81 12.39 -6.80
C ASN A 19 -18.72 12.42 -5.57
N SER A 20 -20.01 12.09 -5.72
CA SER A 20 -20.99 12.08 -4.61
C SER A 20 -20.67 11.05 -3.51
N HIS A 21 -19.92 9.99 -3.83
CA HIS A 21 -19.49 8.94 -2.91
C HIS A 21 -18.06 9.16 -2.38
N LEU A 22 -17.47 10.34 -2.64
CA LEU A 22 -16.13 10.69 -2.18
C LEU A 22 -16.21 11.83 -1.17
N HIS A 23 -15.89 11.53 0.06
CA HIS A 23 -15.70 12.50 1.12
C HIS A 23 -14.22 12.83 1.26
N ILE A 24 -13.91 14.09 1.52
CA ILE A 24 -12.51 14.54 1.67
C ILE A 24 -12.30 14.98 3.12
N ALA A 25 -11.35 14.35 3.79
CA ALA A 25 -10.87 14.74 5.11
C ALA A 25 -9.47 15.35 4.98
N LEU A 26 -9.37 16.66 5.22
CA LEU A 26 -8.09 17.36 5.15
C LEU A 26 -7.36 17.31 6.49
N GLY A 27 -6.14 16.79 6.48
CA GLY A 27 -5.30 16.69 7.67
C GLY A 27 -3.97 16.01 7.40
N ASP A 28 -3.15 15.97 8.44
CA ASP A 28 -1.85 15.30 8.39
C ASP A 28 -1.97 13.91 9.04
N VAL A 29 -1.54 12.89 8.34
CA VAL A 29 -1.55 11.50 8.84
C VAL A 29 -0.67 11.29 10.08
N THR A 30 0.23 12.23 10.38
CA THR A 30 1.05 12.19 11.59
C THR A 30 0.31 12.67 12.85
N ASP A 31 -0.87 13.30 12.71
CA ASP A 31 -1.79 13.56 13.81
C ASP A 31 -2.63 12.31 14.09
N ILE A 32 -2.10 11.46 14.98
CA ILE A 32 -2.68 10.15 15.30
C ILE A 32 -4.09 10.29 15.85
N ASP A 33 -4.36 11.31 16.66
CA ASP A 33 -5.65 11.48 17.33
C ASP A 33 -6.73 11.91 16.35
N TRP A 34 -6.42 12.90 15.51
CA TRP A 34 -7.29 13.32 14.42
C TRP A 34 -7.56 12.18 13.44
N LEU A 35 -6.52 11.48 13.03
CA LEU A 35 -6.65 10.36 12.08
C LEU A 35 -7.51 9.23 12.67
N ALA A 36 -7.24 8.83 13.91
CA ALA A 36 -8.03 7.79 14.57
C ALA A 36 -9.50 8.16 14.70
N GLN A 37 -9.81 9.45 14.97
CA GLN A 37 -11.19 9.93 15.01
C GLN A 37 -11.85 9.91 13.64
N THR A 38 -11.10 10.30 12.60
CA THR A 38 -11.56 10.31 11.19
C THR A 38 -11.85 8.89 10.69
N LEU A 39 -11.11 7.90 11.17
CA LEU A 39 -11.26 6.50 10.76
C LEU A 39 -12.37 5.75 11.53
N LYS A 40 -13.01 6.34 12.52
CA LYS A 40 -14.06 5.64 13.27
C LYS A 40 -15.25 5.28 12.40
N GLY A 41 -15.67 4.03 12.49
CA GLY A 41 -16.88 3.53 11.84
C GLY A 41 -16.72 3.17 10.36
N VAL A 42 -15.52 3.26 9.79
CA VAL A 42 -15.28 2.72 8.45
C VAL A 42 -15.04 1.21 8.51
N ASP A 43 -15.41 0.50 7.45
CA ASP A 43 -15.26 -0.96 7.36
C ASP A 43 -13.80 -1.37 7.14
N ALA A 44 -13.04 -0.58 6.39
CA ALA A 44 -11.64 -0.85 6.06
C ALA A 44 -10.84 0.43 5.84
N VAL A 45 -9.55 0.35 6.09
CA VAL A 45 -8.56 1.40 5.77
C VAL A 45 -7.61 0.88 4.70
N ILE A 46 -7.40 1.68 3.67
CA ILE A 46 -6.39 1.43 2.63
C ILE A 46 -5.34 2.53 2.72
N SER A 47 -4.08 2.16 2.87
CA SER A 47 -2.96 3.10 2.89
C SER A 47 -2.07 2.90 1.67
N ALA A 48 -2.01 3.93 0.83
CA ALA A 48 -1.00 4.08 -0.22
C ALA A 48 -0.08 5.28 0.12
N PHE A 49 0.25 5.44 1.40
CA PHE A 49 1.03 6.56 1.88
C PHE A 49 2.45 6.52 1.33
N ASN A 50 2.90 7.67 0.82
CA ASN A 50 4.27 7.97 0.46
C ASN A 50 4.51 9.47 0.72
N PRO A 51 5.59 9.86 1.42
CA PRO A 51 5.86 11.28 1.68
C PRO A 51 6.24 12.07 0.41
N GLY A 52 6.66 11.36 -0.65
CA GLY A 52 7.09 11.90 -1.94
C GLY A 52 8.46 11.36 -2.33
N TRP A 53 8.61 10.89 -3.56
CA TRP A 53 9.87 10.29 -4.04
C TRP A 53 11.06 11.25 -4.09
N THR A 54 10.80 12.57 -4.06
CA THR A 54 11.81 13.63 -4.03
C THR A 54 12.08 14.18 -2.63
N ASP A 55 11.48 13.59 -1.60
CA ASP A 55 11.71 13.98 -0.21
C ASP A 55 13.15 13.65 0.21
N PRO A 56 13.96 14.62 0.63
CA PRO A 56 15.35 14.37 1.03
C PRO A 56 15.46 13.44 2.26
N ASP A 57 14.41 13.42 3.09
CA ASP A 57 14.29 12.56 4.27
C ASP A 57 13.29 11.40 4.05
N LEU A 58 13.17 10.94 2.81
CA LEU A 58 12.18 9.95 2.37
C LEU A 58 12.01 8.78 3.34
N TYR A 59 13.11 8.15 3.77
CA TYR A 59 13.05 7.01 4.68
C TYR A 59 12.46 7.39 6.04
N ALA A 60 12.99 8.44 6.67
CA ALA A 60 12.54 8.86 8.00
C ALA A 60 11.06 9.30 7.99
N ASN A 61 10.65 10.05 6.96
CA ASN A 61 9.28 10.53 6.82
C ASN A 61 8.32 9.38 6.44
N PHE A 62 8.77 8.40 5.66
CA PHE A 62 7.98 7.20 5.38
C PHE A 62 7.72 6.40 6.66
N VAL A 63 8.77 6.11 7.44
CA VAL A 63 8.65 5.36 8.69
C VAL A 63 7.79 6.10 9.71
N LYS A 64 7.99 7.42 9.87
CA LYS A 64 7.19 8.27 10.75
C LYS A 64 5.70 8.24 10.39
N GLY A 65 5.37 8.49 9.12
CA GLY A 65 3.99 8.54 8.65
C GLY A 65 3.31 7.19 8.71
N SER A 66 3.99 6.13 8.27
CA SER A 66 3.46 4.76 8.31
C SER A 66 3.17 4.28 9.73
N ASN A 67 4.08 4.55 10.68
CA ASN A 67 3.86 4.23 12.10
C ASN A 67 2.71 5.03 12.71
N ALA A 68 2.55 6.30 12.32
CA ALA A 68 1.43 7.11 12.78
C ALA A 68 0.09 6.56 12.25
N ILE A 69 0.03 6.20 10.96
CA ILE A 69 -1.15 5.57 10.34
C ILE A 69 -1.48 4.25 11.06
N LEU A 70 -0.50 3.36 11.26
CA LEU A 70 -0.72 2.09 11.95
C LEU A 70 -1.32 2.29 13.34
N LYS A 71 -0.74 3.19 14.16
CA LYS A 71 -1.25 3.52 15.48
C LYS A 71 -2.65 4.11 15.44
N ALA A 72 -2.95 4.97 14.47
CA ALA A 72 -4.27 5.56 14.32
C ALA A 72 -5.32 4.52 13.94
N VAL A 73 -4.99 3.58 13.04
CA VAL A 73 -5.88 2.46 12.67
C VAL A 73 -6.17 1.60 13.90
N GLU A 74 -5.15 1.20 14.67
CA GLU A 74 -5.34 0.43 15.89
C GLU A 74 -6.21 1.18 16.91
N LYS A 75 -5.97 2.49 17.09
CA LYS A 75 -6.74 3.35 18.00
C LYS A 75 -8.18 3.56 17.56
N SER A 76 -8.47 3.59 16.26
CA SER A 76 -9.81 3.77 15.70
C SER A 76 -10.75 2.60 15.97
N GLY A 77 -10.20 1.39 16.20
CA GLY A 77 -10.93 0.14 16.34
C GLY A 77 -11.24 -0.57 15.02
N VAL A 78 -10.87 0.01 13.87
CA VAL A 78 -11.00 -0.64 12.56
C VAL A 78 -10.06 -1.84 12.50
N LYS A 79 -10.57 -2.98 12.04
CA LYS A 79 -9.78 -4.22 11.96
C LYS A 79 -9.14 -4.42 10.61
N ARG A 80 -9.85 -4.13 9.53
CA ARG A 80 -9.37 -4.36 8.16
C ARG A 80 -8.43 -3.26 7.71
N PHE A 81 -7.17 -3.61 7.47
CA PHE A 81 -6.13 -2.67 7.06
C PHE A 81 -5.33 -3.21 5.87
N LEU A 82 -5.45 -2.58 4.71
CA LEU A 82 -4.67 -2.91 3.53
C LEU A 82 -3.62 -1.82 3.27
N VAL A 83 -2.39 -2.25 3.06
CA VAL A 83 -1.26 -1.36 2.76
C VAL A 83 -0.72 -1.66 1.38
N VAL A 84 -0.50 -0.63 0.59
CA VAL A 84 0.31 -0.71 -0.61
C VAL A 84 1.77 -0.63 -0.18
N GLY A 85 2.45 -1.75 -0.29
CA GLY A 85 3.88 -1.89 0.01
C GLY A 85 4.76 -1.50 -1.18
N GLY A 86 5.91 -2.17 -1.29
CA GLY A 86 6.85 -1.98 -2.38
C GLY A 86 7.31 -3.30 -2.98
N ALA A 87 7.64 -3.32 -4.28
CA ALA A 87 8.22 -4.47 -4.95
C ALA A 87 9.56 -4.92 -4.33
N GLY A 88 10.25 -3.99 -3.67
CA GLY A 88 11.53 -4.27 -3.00
C GLY A 88 11.46 -5.40 -1.97
N SER A 89 10.29 -5.66 -1.40
CA SER A 89 10.07 -6.73 -0.43
C SER A 89 9.61 -8.07 -1.05
N LEU A 90 9.61 -8.18 -2.38
CA LEU A 90 9.37 -9.44 -3.08
C LEU A 90 10.65 -10.23 -3.24
N GLU A 91 10.57 -11.54 -3.07
CA GLU A 91 11.70 -12.45 -3.18
C GLU A 91 12.05 -12.73 -4.66
N VAL A 92 13.31 -12.59 -4.99
CA VAL A 92 13.90 -12.98 -6.29
C VAL A 92 14.51 -14.38 -6.25
N ALA A 93 14.81 -14.87 -5.05
CA ALA A 93 15.24 -16.22 -4.73
C ALA A 93 14.83 -16.50 -3.28
N PRO A 94 14.77 -17.76 -2.83
CA PRO A 94 14.38 -18.10 -1.47
C PRO A 94 15.17 -17.29 -0.43
N GLY A 95 14.49 -16.44 0.34
CA GLY A 95 15.07 -15.58 1.37
C GLY A 95 15.87 -14.38 0.87
N VAL A 96 15.88 -14.09 -0.44
CA VAL A 96 16.56 -12.93 -1.02
C VAL A 96 15.51 -11.96 -1.59
N GLU A 97 15.34 -10.83 -0.95
CA GLU A 97 14.41 -9.80 -1.42
C GLU A 97 15.04 -8.93 -2.52
N LEU A 98 14.21 -8.42 -3.42
CA LEU A 98 14.64 -7.58 -4.55
C LEU A 98 15.46 -6.36 -4.08
N ILE A 99 15.10 -5.75 -2.96
CA ILE A 99 15.82 -4.60 -2.39
C ILE A 99 17.27 -4.93 -2.00
N ASP A 100 17.57 -6.18 -1.69
CA ASP A 100 18.89 -6.61 -1.25
C ASP A 100 19.81 -6.99 -2.43
N THR A 101 19.30 -6.90 -3.66
CA THR A 101 20.07 -7.16 -4.88
C THR A 101 20.92 -5.95 -5.27
N PRO A 102 22.09 -6.16 -5.92
CA PRO A 102 22.92 -5.07 -6.42
C PRO A 102 22.22 -4.20 -7.48
N GLN A 103 21.25 -4.76 -8.19
CA GLN A 103 20.52 -4.09 -9.28
C GLN A 103 19.40 -3.18 -8.77
N PHE A 104 19.06 -3.23 -7.47
CA PHE A 104 18.00 -2.39 -6.94
C PHE A 104 18.39 -0.90 -7.00
N PRO A 105 17.55 -0.03 -7.61
CA PRO A 105 17.89 1.39 -7.79
C PRO A 105 18.12 2.10 -6.46
N ALA A 106 19.25 2.81 -6.35
CA ALA A 106 19.66 3.49 -5.13
C ALA A 106 18.68 4.61 -4.73
N GLU A 107 18.11 5.28 -5.73
CA GLU A 107 17.22 6.44 -5.57
C GLU A 107 15.92 6.11 -4.85
N ILE A 108 15.38 4.90 -5.08
CA ILE A 108 14.12 4.45 -4.47
C ILE A 108 14.35 3.56 -3.25
N ARG A 109 15.60 3.17 -2.96
CA ARG A 109 15.95 2.29 -1.84
C ARG A 109 15.45 2.81 -0.47
N PRO A 110 15.56 4.12 -0.15
CA PRO A 110 15.06 4.64 1.12
C PRO A 110 13.55 4.40 1.33
N GLY A 111 12.74 4.65 0.30
CA GLY A 111 11.30 4.40 0.36
C GLY A 111 10.95 2.91 0.42
N ALA A 112 11.66 2.08 -0.34
CA ALA A 112 11.50 0.63 -0.32
C ALA A 112 11.88 0.02 1.05
N GLN A 113 12.92 0.54 1.70
CA GLN A 113 13.31 0.15 3.06
C GLN A 113 12.20 0.46 4.06
N GLY A 114 11.62 1.67 4.01
CA GLY A 114 10.49 2.04 4.87
C GLY A 114 9.26 1.16 4.64
N ALA A 115 8.96 0.81 3.39
CA ALA A 115 7.86 -0.09 3.05
C ALA A 115 8.09 -1.52 3.59
N ARG A 116 9.34 -2.01 3.55
CA ARG A 116 9.74 -3.30 4.14
C ARG A 116 9.54 -3.29 5.65
N GLU A 117 9.97 -2.24 6.34
CA GLU A 117 9.80 -2.11 7.79
C GLU A 117 8.33 -2.05 8.21
N LEU A 118 7.49 -1.35 7.44
CA LEU A 118 6.05 -1.35 7.68
C LEU A 118 5.45 -2.75 7.56
N ARG A 119 5.82 -3.52 6.54
CA ARG A 119 5.41 -4.93 6.39
C ARG A 119 5.82 -5.76 7.60
N ASP A 120 7.05 -5.59 8.08
CA ASP A 120 7.57 -6.37 9.21
C ASP A 120 6.90 -5.95 10.53
N ALA A 121 6.58 -4.67 10.70
CA ALA A 121 5.79 -4.18 11.82
C ALA A 121 4.36 -4.76 11.80
N LEU A 122 3.73 -4.86 10.64
CA LEU A 122 2.42 -5.49 10.49
C LEU A 122 2.46 -6.99 10.81
N ARG A 123 3.50 -7.70 10.38
CA ARG A 123 3.71 -9.11 10.74
C ARG A 123 3.84 -9.33 12.25
N ALA A 124 4.43 -8.38 12.95
CA ALA A 124 4.54 -8.40 14.41
C ALA A 124 3.24 -7.96 15.12
N SER A 125 2.34 -7.23 14.43
CA SER A 125 1.06 -6.79 14.97
C SER A 125 0.03 -7.91 14.88
N SER A 126 -0.64 -8.19 15.98
CA SER A 126 -1.66 -9.23 16.05
C SER A 126 -3.09 -8.69 16.02
N SER A 127 -3.30 -7.38 16.18
CA SER A 127 -4.61 -6.79 16.43
C SER A 127 -5.42 -6.52 15.15
N LEU A 128 -4.75 -6.42 13.99
CA LEU A 128 -5.36 -6.07 12.71
C LEU A 128 -5.49 -7.27 11.77
N ASP A 129 -6.52 -7.23 10.95
CA ASP A 129 -6.68 -8.09 9.77
C ASP A 129 -5.99 -7.38 8.60
N TRP A 130 -4.64 -7.33 8.68
CA TRP A 130 -3.84 -6.62 7.73
C TRP A 130 -3.60 -7.40 6.43
N THR A 131 -3.36 -6.69 5.35
CA THR A 131 -2.84 -7.23 4.08
C THR A 131 -1.81 -6.25 3.52
N VAL A 132 -0.70 -6.75 2.99
CA VAL A 132 0.28 -5.95 2.25
C VAL A 132 0.21 -6.33 0.78
N LEU A 133 -0.19 -5.40 -0.09
CA LEU A 133 -0.08 -5.55 -1.54
C LEU A 133 1.24 -4.93 -2.00
N SER A 134 2.22 -5.77 -2.35
CA SER A 134 3.44 -5.35 -3.01
C SER A 134 3.20 -5.31 -4.52
N PRO A 135 3.26 -4.14 -5.18
CA PRO A 135 3.04 -4.07 -6.62
C PRO A 135 4.10 -4.84 -7.39
N ALA A 136 3.85 -5.14 -8.66
CA ALA A 136 4.89 -5.59 -9.58
C ALA A 136 6.06 -4.60 -9.62
N ALA A 137 7.24 -5.06 -10.00
CA ALA A 137 8.44 -4.21 -10.06
C ALA A 137 8.27 -3.00 -10.99
N MET A 138 7.47 -3.17 -12.05
CA MET A 138 7.14 -2.09 -12.98
C MET A 138 5.68 -1.68 -12.79
N LEU A 139 5.47 -0.55 -12.11
CA LEU A 139 4.16 0.06 -11.88
C LEU A 139 4.09 1.40 -12.62
N ALA A 140 3.11 1.57 -13.48
CA ALA A 140 2.90 2.80 -14.24
C ALA A 140 1.40 3.03 -14.54
N PRO A 141 0.97 4.26 -14.83
CA PRO A 141 -0.35 4.50 -15.38
C PRO A 141 -0.58 3.70 -16.68
N GLY A 142 -1.78 3.18 -16.88
CA GLY A 142 -2.09 2.35 -18.02
C GLY A 142 -3.58 2.11 -18.21
N GLN A 143 -3.96 0.95 -18.67
CA GLN A 143 -5.37 0.57 -18.86
C GLN A 143 -5.87 -0.28 -17.71
N ARG A 144 -7.13 -0.07 -17.35
CA ARG A 144 -7.85 -0.95 -16.44
C ARG A 144 -8.40 -2.14 -17.24
N THR A 145 -7.72 -3.27 -17.15
CA THR A 145 -8.11 -4.50 -17.85
C THR A 145 -8.92 -5.43 -16.97
N GLY A 146 -8.65 -5.44 -15.68
CA GLY A 146 -9.18 -6.39 -14.71
C GLY A 146 -8.59 -7.80 -14.85
N ASN A 147 -7.62 -7.99 -15.73
CA ASN A 147 -6.99 -9.28 -16.00
C ASN A 147 -5.52 -9.23 -15.58
N PHE A 148 -5.21 -9.87 -14.48
CA PHE A 148 -3.87 -10.02 -13.92
C PHE A 148 -3.78 -11.30 -13.10
N ARG A 149 -2.58 -11.79 -12.88
CA ARG A 149 -2.30 -12.92 -12.00
C ARG A 149 -1.93 -12.43 -10.61
N LEU A 150 -2.20 -13.25 -9.61
CA LEU A 150 -1.80 -13.00 -8.23
C LEU A 150 -0.62 -13.91 -7.85
N GLY A 151 0.21 -13.42 -6.96
CA GLY A 151 1.29 -14.16 -6.30
C GLY A 151 1.35 -13.79 -4.82
N THR A 152 2.24 -14.42 -4.08
CA THR A 152 2.44 -14.13 -2.65
C THR A 152 3.71 -13.30 -2.43
N THR A 153 4.79 -13.92 -2.01
CA THR A 153 6.04 -13.23 -1.65
C THR A 153 7.04 -13.15 -2.79
N SER A 154 6.90 -13.97 -3.84
CA SER A 154 7.86 -14.01 -4.94
C SER A 154 7.60 -12.92 -5.98
N LEU A 155 8.67 -12.34 -6.50
CA LEU A 155 8.60 -11.42 -7.64
C LEU A 155 8.04 -12.15 -8.87
N LEU A 156 6.96 -11.61 -9.44
CA LEU A 156 6.39 -12.15 -10.66
C LEU A 156 7.22 -11.72 -11.87
N MET A 157 7.47 -12.68 -12.76
CA MET A 157 8.31 -12.50 -13.94
C MET A 157 7.51 -12.74 -15.23
N ASN A 158 7.90 -12.08 -16.31
CA ASN A 158 7.50 -12.35 -17.69
C ASN A 158 8.73 -12.81 -18.47
N GLY A 159 8.93 -14.13 -18.54
CA GLY A 159 10.20 -14.70 -18.99
C GLY A 159 11.33 -14.27 -18.05
N ASP A 160 12.39 -13.68 -18.59
CA ASP A 160 13.56 -13.21 -17.83
C ASP A 160 13.43 -11.78 -17.31
N ALA A 161 12.33 -11.09 -17.61
CA ALA A 161 12.07 -9.72 -17.15
C ALA A 161 11.09 -9.66 -16.00
N PRO A 162 11.24 -8.72 -15.04
CA PRO A 162 10.22 -8.46 -14.04
C PRO A 162 8.89 -8.08 -14.68
N ALA A 163 7.79 -8.65 -14.16
CA ALA A 163 6.45 -8.35 -14.63
C ALA A 163 6.03 -6.90 -14.26
N ASN A 164 5.01 -6.41 -14.95
CA ASN A 164 4.45 -5.08 -14.76
C ASN A 164 2.97 -5.14 -14.40
N ILE A 165 2.43 -4.03 -13.89
CA ILE A 165 1.01 -3.82 -13.70
C ILE A 165 0.67 -2.33 -13.90
N SER A 166 -0.55 -2.03 -14.35
CA SER A 166 -1.05 -0.66 -14.36
C SER A 166 -1.50 -0.23 -12.95
N VAL A 167 -1.43 1.07 -12.67
CA VAL A 167 -1.99 1.66 -11.44
C VAL A 167 -3.49 1.34 -11.34
N GLU A 168 -4.19 1.33 -12.47
CA GLU A 168 -5.62 1.05 -12.57
C GLU A 168 -5.95 -0.40 -12.21
N ASP A 169 -5.14 -1.37 -12.64
CA ASP A 169 -5.35 -2.77 -12.27
C ASP A 169 -4.84 -3.09 -10.86
N LEU A 170 -3.82 -2.38 -10.39
CA LEU A 170 -3.44 -2.44 -8.97
C LEU A 170 -4.61 -1.99 -8.07
N ALA A 171 -5.32 -0.93 -8.46
CA ALA A 171 -6.51 -0.48 -7.74
C ALA A 171 -7.65 -1.52 -7.79
N VAL A 172 -7.80 -2.26 -8.90
CA VAL A 172 -8.73 -3.39 -8.98
C VAL A 172 -8.33 -4.50 -8.01
N ALA A 173 -7.04 -4.86 -7.94
CA ALA A 173 -6.52 -5.87 -7.01
C ALA A 173 -6.79 -5.48 -5.54
N ILE A 174 -6.59 -4.20 -5.19
CA ILE A 174 -6.91 -3.67 -3.85
C ILE A 174 -8.39 -3.86 -3.54
N LEU A 175 -9.29 -3.44 -4.45
CA LEU A 175 -10.73 -3.54 -4.21
C LEU A 175 -11.21 -4.99 -4.14
N ASN A 176 -10.68 -5.87 -4.99
CA ASN A 176 -10.99 -7.30 -4.93
C ASN A 176 -10.63 -7.88 -3.56
N GLU A 177 -9.45 -7.55 -3.02
CA GLU A 177 -9.00 -8.03 -1.71
C GLU A 177 -9.79 -7.43 -0.54
N ILE A 178 -10.29 -6.20 -0.67
CA ILE A 178 -11.19 -5.59 0.33
C ILE A 178 -12.56 -6.26 0.32
N GLU A 179 -13.14 -6.50 -0.87
CA GLU A 179 -14.47 -7.07 -1.04
C GLU A 179 -14.52 -8.58 -0.77
N GLN A 180 -13.45 -9.30 -1.13
CA GLN A 180 -13.32 -10.75 -0.99
C GLN A 180 -11.92 -11.10 -0.47
N PRO A 181 -11.68 -10.95 0.84
CA PRO A 181 -10.36 -11.15 1.44
C PRO A 181 -9.81 -12.56 1.23
N GLN A 182 -8.63 -12.67 0.62
CA GLN A 182 -7.89 -13.92 0.43
C GLN A 182 -6.55 -13.92 1.15
N PHE A 183 -6.02 -12.71 1.47
CA PHE A 183 -4.66 -12.54 1.98
C PHE A 183 -4.64 -11.85 3.35
N ILE A 184 -5.57 -12.23 4.25
CA ILE A 184 -5.56 -11.73 5.63
C ILE A 184 -4.28 -12.18 6.35
N LYS A 185 -3.58 -11.22 6.97
CA LYS A 185 -2.28 -11.38 7.63
C LYS A 185 -1.20 -11.92 6.70
N GLN A 186 -1.29 -11.53 5.44
CA GLN A 186 -0.36 -11.97 4.40
C GLN A 186 0.07 -10.80 3.51
N GLN A 187 1.19 -11.02 2.83
CA GLN A 187 1.64 -10.26 1.70
C GLN A 187 1.19 -10.94 0.41
N PHE A 188 0.78 -10.16 -0.57
CA PHE A 188 0.53 -10.66 -1.92
C PHE A 188 1.03 -9.67 -2.96
N THR A 189 1.09 -10.09 -4.21
CA THR A 189 1.45 -9.27 -5.37
C THR A 189 0.50 -9.53 -6.53
N ALA A 190 0.44 -8.58 -7.46
CA ALA A 190 -0.35 -8.67 -8.67
C ALA A 190 0.46 -8.19 -9.88
N ALA A 191 0.36 -8.89 -11.01
CA ALA A 191 1.07 -8.54 -12.26
C ALA A 191 0.39 -9.14 -13.50
N TYR A 192 0.73 -8.64 -14.66
CA TYR A 192 0.33 -9.22 -15.95
C TYR A 192 1.10 -10.50 -16.28
#